data_fc2989a1c5b334210a557abba67d675c
#
_entry.id   fc2989a1c5b334210a557abba67d675c
#
_cell.length_a   1.000
_cell.length_b   1.000
_cell.length_c   1.000
_cell.angle_alpha   90.00
_cell.angle_beta   90.00
_cell.angle_gamma   90.00
#
_symmetry.space_group_name_H-M   'P 1'
#
loop_
_entity.id
_entity.type
_entity.pdbx_description
1 polymer ?
#
loop_
_entity_poly.entity_id
_entity_poly.type
_entity_poly.pdbx_seq_one_letter_code
_entity_poly.pdbx_strand_id
1 'polypeptide(L)'
;MLTTFNEVDMSALMAMRAEYRQEFEAAYGTRLGFMGMFVLASIQALQDFPAVNAEIDGTDIIYKNYYNIGVAVGTPQGLVVPVMRDAGAMNLAAIESQIADFGDRARNGKITPDDMAGGTFTISNGGVYGSLMSTPILNPPQSGILGMHTVSYTHLTLPTIL
;
A
#
# COMPACT_ATOMS: atom_id res chain seq x y z
N MET A 1 -18.40 -5.16 8.74
CA MET A 1 -16.98 -4.82 8.50
C MET A 1 -16.41 -4.28 9.80
N LEU A 2 -15.26 -4.79 10.24
CA LEU A 2 -14.56 -4.34 11.45
C LEU A 2 -13.41 -3.40 11.00
N THR A 3 -13.23 -2.29 11.72
CA THR A 3 -12.11 -1.38 11.49
C THR A 3 -11.31 -1.24 12.78
N THR A 4 -10.00 -1.36 12.69
CA THR A 4 -9.07 -1.10 13.79
C THR A 4 -8.08 -0.02 13.36
N PHE A 5 -7.61 0.78 14.34
CA PHE A 5 -6.62 1.82 14.10
C PHE A 5 -5.41 1.57 14.99
N ASN A 6 -4.22 1.77 14.41
CA ASN A 6 -2.95 1.68 15.13
C ASN A 6 -2.06 2.85 14.74
N GLU A 7 -1.27 3.34 15.69
CA GLU A 7 -0.23 4.32 15.46
C GLU A 7 1.12 3.62 15.32
N VAL A 8 1.93 4.08 14.39
CA VAL A 8 3.26 3.51 14.10
C VAL A 8 4.29 4.63 14.13
N ASP A 9 5.38 4.43 14.87
CA ASP A 9 6.53 5.31 14.82
C ASP A 9 7.28 5.14 13.49
N MET A 10 7.23 6.17 12.66
CA MET A 10 7.83 6.19 11.32
C MET A 10 9.29 6.69 11.31
N SER A 11 9.84 7.07 12.47
CA SER A 11 11.16 7.75 12.55
C SER A 11 12.29 6.92 11.91
N ALA A 12 12.38 5.64 12.23
CA ALA A 12 13.42 4.75 11.70
C ALA A 12 13.26 4.55 10.18
N LEU A 13 12.02 4.37 9.71
CA LEU A 13 11.71 4.18 8.30
C LEU A 13 12.01 5.46 7.49
N MET A 14 11.68 6.62 8.03
CA MET A 14 11.99 7.92 7.42
C MET A 14 13.49 8.17 7.34
N ALA A 15 14.25 7.86 8.40
CA ALA A 15 15.70 7.99 8.45
C ALA A 15 16.36 7.09 7.39
N MET A 16 15.99 5.81 7.35
CA MET A 16 16.48 4.85 6.36
C MET A 16 16.18 5.33 4.92
N ARG A 17 14.95 5.79 4.66
CA ARG A 17 14.60 6.33 3.34
C ARG A 17 15.44 7.56 2.98
N ALA A 18 15.69 8.46 3.93
CA ALA A 18 16.49 9.66 3.70
C ALA A 18 17.95 9.30 3.37
N GLU A 19 18.51 8.30 4.05
CA GLU A 19 19.87 7.80 3.84
C GLU A 19 20.05 7.15 2.47
N TYR A 20 19.16 6.22 2.10
CA TYR A 20 19.35 5.35 0.93
C TYR A 20 18.68 5.83 -0.36
N ARG A 21 17.83 6.87 -0.33
CA ARG A 21 17.01 7.25 -1.51
C ARG A 21 17.82 7.55 -2.76
N GLN A 22 18.98 8.22 -2.62
CA GLN A 22 19.81 8.60 -3.77
C GLN A 22 20.54 7.41 -4.38
N GLU A 23 21.11 6.56 -3.52
CA GLU A 23 21.77 5.33 -3.93
C GLU A 23 20.77 4.37 -4.59
N PHE A 24 19.59 4.23 -4.01
CA PHE A 24 18.52 3.40 -4.53
C PHE A 24 18.05 3.89 -5.91
N GLU A 25 17.83 5.20 -6.07
CA GLU A 25 17.42 5.79 -7.36
C GLU A 25 18.50 5.62 -8.41
N ALA A 26 19.79 5.79 -8.05
CA ALA A 26 20.91 5.56 -8.95
C ALA A 26 21.06 4.11 -9.38
N ALA A 27 20.84 3.16 -8.46
CA ALA A 27 20.98 1.73 -8.73
C ALA A 27 19.81 1.12 -9.51
N TYR A 28 18.60 1.57 -9.26
CA TYR A 28 17.37 0.93 -9.78
C TYR A 28 16.53 1.81 -10.72
N GLY A 29 16.88 3.09 -10.89
CA GLY A 29 16.13 4.02 -11.77
C GLY A 29 14.73 4.36 -11.27
N THR A 30 14.39 4.00 -10.03
CA THR A 30 13.10 4.29 -9.41
C THR A 30 13.30 4.91 -8.02
N ARG A 31 12.33 5.71 -7.57
CA ARG A 31 12.41 6.38 -6.26
C ARG A 31 12.08 5.42 -5.14
N LEU A 32 12.82 5.51 -4.03
CA LEU A 32 12.48 4.80 -2.80
C LEU A 32 11.32 5.52 -2.09
N GLY A 33 10.14 4.91 -2.17
CA GLY A 33 8.92 5.37 -1.50
C GLY A 33 8.65 4.62 -0.20
N PHE A 34 7.53 4.96 0.48
CA PHE A 34 7.06 4.22 1.64
C PHE A 34 6.14 3.05 1.25
N MET A 35 5.44 3.18 0.12
CA MET A 35 4.42 2.20 -0.27
C MET A 35 4.99 0.80 -0.46
N GLY A 36 6.16 0.67 -1.10
CA GLY A 36 6.81 -0.62 -1.29
C GLY A 36 7.16 -1.32 0.03
N MET A 37 7.57 -0.56 1.03
CA MET A 37 7.85 -1.10 2.36
C MET A 37 6.57 -1.60 3.05
N PHE A 38 5.45 -0.87 2.92
CA PHE A 38 4.15 -1.33 3.43
C PHE A 38 3.60 -2.53 2.66
N VAL A 39 3.90 -2.64 1.36
CA VAL A 39 3.58 -3.86 0.58
C VAL A 39 4.31 -5.05 1.16
N LEU A 40 5.64 -4.96 1.38
CA LEU A 40 6.43 -6.05 1.97
C LEU A 40 5.95 -6.41 3.38
N ALA A 41 5.70 -5.42 4.23
CA ALA A 41 5.17 -5.64 5.59
C ALA A 41 3.79 -6.31 5.56
N SER A 42 2.92 -5.91 4.64
CA SER A 42 1.61 -6.54 4.47
C SER A 42 1.74 -8.00 4.03
N ILE A 43 2.63 -8.29 3.07
CA ILE A 43 2.88 -9.66 2.62
C ILE A 43 3.37 -10.54 3.79
N GLN A 44 4.30 -10.03 4.61
CA GLN A 44 4.76 -10.75 5.80
C GLN A 44 3.61 -11.01 6.78
N ALA A 45 2.78 -10.01 7.03
CA ALA A 45 1.62 -10.18 7.91
C ALA A 45 0.60 -11.20 7.36
N LEU A 46 0.37 -11.22 6.03
CA LEU A 46 -0.51 -12.18 5.39
C LEU A 46 0.06 -13.62 5.43
N GLN A 47 1.39 -13.77 5.45
CA GLN A 47 2.05 -15.07 5.68
C GLN A 47 1.88 -15.55 7.11
N ASP A 48 2.00 -14.64 8.08
CA ASP A 48 1.83 -14.95 9.50
C ASP A 48 0.36 -15.22 9.86
N PHE A 49 -0.58 -14.57 9.15
CA PHE A 49 -2.03 -14.69 9.36
C PHE A 49 -2.76 -15.07 8.06
N PRO A 50 -2.60 -16.30 7.55
CA PRO A 50 -3.12 -16.70 6.24
C PRO A 50 -4.65 -16.60 6.12
N ALA A 51 -5.38 -16.61 7.21
CA ALA A 51 -6.83 -16.42 7.21
C ALA A 51 -7.25 -15.03 6.66
N VAL A 52 -6.39 -14.03 6.73
CA VAL A 52 -6.63 -12.70 6.13
C VAL A 52 -6.38 -12.70 4.61
N ASN A 53 -5.60 -13.68 4.09
CA ASN A 53 -5.40 -13.89 2.65
C ASN A 53 -6.28 -15.03 2.13
N ALA A 54 -7.52 -15.09 2.60
CA ALA A 54 -8.50 -16.12 2.26
C ALA A 54 -9.82 -15.47 1.84
N GLU A 55 -10.64 -16.24 1.17
CA GLU A 55 -12.01 -15.85 0.80
C GLU A 55 -12.99 -16.97 1.14
N ILE A 56 -14.27 -16.62 1.24
CA ILE A 56 -15.36 -17.57 1.48
C ILE A 56 -16.03 -17.85 0.14
N ASP A 57 -16.09 -19.14 -0.23
CA ASP A 57 -16.84 -19.62 -1.38
C ASP A 57 -17.87 -20.64 -0.92
N GLY A 58 -19.13 -20.23 -0.87
CA GLY A 58 -20.20 -21.02 -0.31
C GLY A 58 -19.99 -21.35 1.18
N THR A 59 -19.66 -22.59 1.49
CA THR A 59 -19.36 -23.09 2.83
C THR A 59 -17.87 -23.26 3.10
N ASP A 60 -17.03 -23.02 2.09
CA ASP A 60 -15.60 -23.30 2.14
C ASP A 60 -14.80 -22.03 2.35
N ILE A 61 -13.66 -22.17 3.02
CA ILE A 61 -12.66 -21.11 3.15
C ILE A 61 -11.49 -21.45 2.23
N ILE A 62 -11.27 -20.61 1.21
CA ILE A 62 -10.21 -20.79 0.24
C ILE A 62 -9.00 -19.96 0.66
N TYR A 63 -7.95 -20.60 1.14
CA TYR A 63 -6.66 -19.97 1.45
C TYR A 63 -5.85 -19.79 0.18
N LYS A 64 -5.39 -18.55 -0.05
CA LYS A 64 -4.56 -18.22 -1.23
C LYS A 64 -3.08 -18.26 -0.85
N ASN A 65 -2.34 -19.14 -1.50
CA ASN A 65 -0.88 -19.26 -1.30
C ASN A 65 -0.10 -18.41 -2.32
N TYR A 66 -0.61 -17.22 -2.60
CA TYR A 66 -0.01 -16.19 -3.44
C TYR A 66 -0.49 -14.82 -2.97
N TYR A 67 0.26 -13.76 -3.28
CA TYR A 67 0.00 -12.42 -2.77
C TYR A 67 -0.10 -11.44 -3.94
N ASN A 68 -1.33 -11.12 -4.32
CA ASN A 68 -1.65 -10.12 -5.33
C ASN A 68 -2.15 -8.86 -4.64
N ILE A 69 -1.32 -7.83 -4.59
CA ILE A 69 -1.60 -6.64 -3.79
C ILE A 69 -2.20 -5.54 -4.67
N GLY A 70 -3.44 -5.16 -4.41
CA GLY A 70 -4.06 -3.98 -4.98
C GLY A 70 -3.49 -2.72 -4.35
N VAL A 71 -3.14 -1.74 -5.18
CA VAL A 71 -2.64 -0.44 -4.72
C VAL A 71 -3.59 0.64 -5.21
N ALA A 72 -4.26 1.33 -4.28
CA ALA A 72 -5.21 2.37 -4.63
C ALA A 72 -4.49 3.62 -5.16
N VAL A 73 -4.82 4.04 -6.38
CA VAL A 73 -4.24 5.19 -7.06
C VAL A 73 -5.35 6.17 -7.45
N GLY A 74 -5.18 7.44 -7.10
CA GLY A 74 -6.10 8.51 -7.50
C GLY A 74 -5.89 8.93 -8.96
N THR A 75 -6.99 9.12 -9.67
CA THR A 75 -7.03 9.66 -11.03
C THR A 75 -7.98 10.85 -11.10
N PRO A 76 -7.95 11.65 -12.18
CA PRO A 76 -8.93 12.72 -12.36
C PRO A 76 -10.39 12.22 -12.42
N GLN A 77 -10.61 10.96 -12.81
CA GLN A 77 -11.92 10.33 -12.91
C GLN A 77 -12.35 9.62 -11.62
N GLY A 78 -11.48 9.49 -10.62
CA GLY A 78 -11.76 8.78 -9.37
C GLY A 78 -10.61 7.90 -8.94
N LEU A 79 -10.91 6.88 -8.12
CA LEU A 79 -9.94 5.94 -7.57
C LEU A 79 -9.94 4.66 -8.40
N VAL A 80 -8.75 4.19 -8.79
CA VAL A 80 -8.54 2.88 -9.40
C VAL A 80 -7.62 2.04 -8.51
N VAL A 81 -7.76 0.72 -8.57
CA VAL A 81 -6.98 -0.20 -7.73
C VAL A 81 -6.29 -1.25 -8.61
N PRO A 82 -5.23 -0.88 -9.34
CA PRO A 82 -4.44 -1.86 -10.07
C PRO A 82 -3.78 -2.86 -9.13
N VAL A 83 -3.61 -4.08 -9.60
CA VAL A 83 -3.15 -5.23 -8.83
C VAL A 83 -1.73 -5.62 -9.24
N MET A 84 -0.83 -5.56 -8.28
CA MET A 84 0.52 -6.10 -8.37
C MET A 84 0.45 -7.61 -8.17
N ARG A 85 0.66 -8.37 -9.24
CA ARG A 85 0.59 -9.83 -9.22
C ARG A 85 1.89 -10.42 -8.68
N ASP A 86 1.77 -11.51 -7.92
CA ASP A 86 2.91 -12.25 -7.34
C ASP A 86 3.90 -11.36 -6.55
N ALA A 87 3.37 -10.36 -5.85
CA ALA A 87 4.17 -9.40 -5.08
C ALA A 87 5.06 -10.08 -4.03
N GLY A 88 4.69 -11.29 -3.58
CA GLY A 88 5.50 -12.09 -2.64
C GLY A 88 6.85 -12.56 -3.20
N ALA A 89 7.01 -12.60 -4.52
CA ALA A 89 8.26 -12.94 -5.17
C ALA A 89 9.11 -11.71 -5.58
N MET A 90 8.59 -10.50 -5.38
CA MET A 90 9.25 -9.26 -5.78
C MET A 90 10.17 -8.72 -4.70
N ASN A 91 11.28 -8.11 -5.12
CA ASN A 91 12.10 -7.27 -4.24
C ASN A 91 11.53 -5.83 -4.18
N LEU A 92 12.04 -5.04 -3.22
CA LEU A 92 11.58 -3.68 -3.00
C LEU A 92 11.68 -2.79 -4.26
N ALA A 93 12.74 -2.95 -5.05
CA ALA A 93 12.94 -2.15 -6.26
C ALA A 93 11.89 -2.46 -7.35
N ALA A 94 11.56 -3.73 -7.53
CA ALA A 94 10.50 -4.17 -8.45
C ALA A 94 9.13 -3.66 -7.99
N ILE A 95 8.84 -3.72 -6.70
CA ILE A 95 7.60 -3.21 -6.12
C ILE A 95 7.47 -1.70 -6.33
N GLU A 96 8.49 -0.91 -6.01
CA GLU A 96 8.47 0.56 -6.18
C GLU A 96 8.37 0.95 -7.66
N SER A 97 9.06 0.23 -8.56
CA SER A 97 8.96 0.43 -10.00
C SER A 97 7.53 0.18 -10.50
N GLN A 98 6.88 -0.88 -10.03
CA GLN A 98 5.51 -1.18 -10.43
C GLN A 98 4.49 -0.20 -9.86
N ILE A 99 4.70 0.30 -8.65
CA ILE A 99 3.87 1.36 -8.06
C ILE A 99 3.99 2.66 -8.89
N ALA A 100 5.21 2.99 -9.34
CA ALA A 100 5.44 4.14 -10.21
C ALA A 100 4.72 3.97 -11.57
N ASP A 101 4.82 2.79 -12.19
CA ASP A 101 4.11 2.46 -13.43
C ASP A 101 2.58 2.58 -13.26
N PHE A 102 2.03 2.05 -12.19
CA PHE A 102 0.61 2.20 -11.89
C PHE A 102 0.19 3.66 -11.79
N GLY A 103 1.00 4.50 -11.12
CA GLY A 103 0.75 5.93 -11.03
C GLY A 103 0.75 6.62 -12.39
N ASP A 104 1.70 6.30 -13.26
CA ASP A 104 1.82 6.86 -14.60
C ASP A 104 0.68 6.39 -15.52
N ARG A 105 0.37 5.11 -15.51
CA ARG A 105 -0.73 4.54 -16.30
C ARG A 105 -2.09 5.06 -15.83
N ALA A 106 -2.27 5.21 -14.53
CA ALA A 106 -3.51 5.76 -13.96
C ALA A 106 -3.74 7.21 -14.40
N ARG A 107 -2.71 8.06 -14.30
CA ARG A 107 -2.80 9.47 -14.77
C ARG A 107 -3.11 9.59 -16.26
N ASN A 108 -2.64 8.64 -17.06
CA ASN A 108 -2.84 8.62 -18.51
C ASN A 108 -4.09 7.83 -18.95
N GLY A 109 -4.92 7.35 -18.01
CA GLY A 109 -6.13 6.58 -18.31
C GLY A 109 -5.84 5.22 -18.98
N LYS A 110 -4.69 4.62 -18.71
CA LYS A 110 -4.22 3.37 -19.32
C LYS A 110 -4.39 2.13 -18.43
N ILE A 111 -5.03 2.27 -17.26
CA ILE A 111 -5.37 1.11 -16.42
C ILE A 111 -6.58 0.41 -17.02
N THR A 112 -6.45 -0.88 -17.25
CA THR A 112 -7.51 -1.72 -17.84
C THR A 112 -8.26 -2.49 -16.74
N PRO A 113 -9.45 -3.02 -17.02
CA PRO A 113 -10.16 -3.90 -16.08
C PRO A 113 -9.34 -5.13 -15.68
N ASP A 114 -8.52 -5.67 -16.57
CA ASP A 114 -7.65 -6.82 -16.29
C ASP A 114 -6.55 -6.45 -15.29
N ASP A 115 -6.03 -5.23 -15.34
CA ASP A 115 -5.06 -4.75 -14.33
C ASP A 115 -5.64 -4.70 -12.92
N MET A 116 -6.96 -4.58 -12.78
CA MET A 116 -7.65 -4.46 -11.49
C MET A 116 -8.19 -5.80 -10.96
N ALA A 117 -8.06 -6.88 -11.73
CA ALA A 117 -8.61 -8.19 -11.37
C ALA A 117 -7.64 -9.05 -10.56
N GLY A 118 -8.18 -9.93 -9.71
CA GLY A 118 -7.43 -11.00 -9.03
C GLY A 118 -6.58 -10.55 -7.84
N GLY A 119 -6.87 -9.38 -7.25
CA GLY A 119 -6.24 -8.93 -6.00
C GLY A 119 -6.67 -9.78 -4.81
N THR A 120 -5.73 -10.05 -3.89
CA THR A 120 -6.00 -10.80 -2.65
C THR A 120 -6.05 -9.92 -1.41
N PHE A 121 -5.41 -8.77 -1.47
CA PHE A 121 -5.38 -7.75 -0.41
C PHE A 121 -5.18 -6.37 -1.05
N THR A 122 -5.63 -5.31 -0.40
CA THR A 122 -5.51 -3.95 -0.93
C THR A 122 -4.80 -3.03 0.05
N ILE A 123 -4.00 -2.10 -0.47
CA ILE A 123 -3.40 -0.99 0.29
C ILE A 123 -3.89 0.32 -0.30
N SER A 124 -4.42 1.19 0.56
CA SER A 124 -4.86 2.54 0.20
C SER A 124 -4.10 3.58 1.01
N ASN A 125 -3.70 4.68 0.38
CA ASN A 125 -3.02 5.78 1.05
C ASN A 125 -3.88 7.04 1.05
N GLY A 126 -4.68 7.21 2.10
CA GLY A 126 -5.46 8.42 2.37
C GLY A 126 -4.61 9.61 2.83
N GLY A 127 -3.37 9.37 3.27
CA GLY A 127 -2.46 10.41 3.75
C GLY A 127 -2.09 11.45 2.69
N VAL A 128 -2.05 11.06 1.41
CA VAL A 128 -1.83 11.98 0.28
C VAL A 128 -2.95 13.01 0.12
N TYR A 129 -4.12 12.74 0.69
CA TYR A 129 -5.28 13.64 0.72
C TYR A 129 -5.48 14.29 2.09
N GLY A 130 -4.51 14.18 3.00
CA GLY A 130 -4.57 14.76 4.34
C GLY A 130 -5.48 14.01 5.32
N SER A 131 -5.90 12.80 5.01
CA SER A 131 -6.73 12.00 5.92
C SER A 131 -5.94 11.58 7.15
N LEU A 132 -6.48 11.88 8.34
CA LEU A 132 -5.94 11.43 9.63
C LEU A 132 -6.55 10.10 10.06
N MET A 133 -7.83 9.89 9.76
CA MET A 133 -8.56 8.65 10.02
C MET A 133 -9.63 8.47 8.95
N SER A 134 -9.64 7.34 8.32
CA SER A 134 -10.68 6.94 7.36
C SER A 134 -10.89 5.44 7.40
N THR A 135 -12.06 5.01 6.96
CA THR A 135 -12.40 3.59 6.82
C THR A 135 -12.40 3.24 5.34
N PRO A 136 -11.33 2.60 4.82
CA PRO A 136 -11.30 2.14 3.44
C PRO A 136 -12.41 1.13 3.16
N ILE A 137 -12.89 1.12 1.92
CA ILE A 137 -13.90 0.15 1.47
C ILE A 137 -13.20 -1.14 1.07
N LEU A 138 -13.65 -2.27 1.62
CA LEU A 138 -13.20 -3.59 1.19
C LEU A 138 -13.62 -3.88 -0.25
N ASN A 139 -12.72 -4.47 -1.01
CA ASN A 139 -12.98 -4.95 -2.37
C ASN A 139 -13.31 -6.45 -2.33
N PRO A 140 -14.60 -6.86 -2.37
CA PRO A 140 -14.93 -8.28 -2.38
C PRO A 140 -14.25 -9.01 -3.56
N PRO A 141 -13.80 -10.26 -3.38
CA PRO A 141 -13.95 -11.15 -2.23
C PRO A 141 -12.84 -11.01 -1.16
N GLN A 142 -12.01 -9.96 -1.20
CA GLN A 142 -10.93 -9.76 -0.25
C GLN A 142 -11.44 -9.61 1.19
N SER A 143 -10.68 -10.17 2.15
CA SER A 143 -11.03 -10.14 3.58
C SER A 143 -10.45 -8.94 4.32
N GLY A 144 -9.47 -8.24 3.73
CA GLY A 144 -8.77 -7.14 4.38
C GLY A 144 -8.30 -6.04 3.43
N ILE A 145 -8.14 -4.86 4.00
CA ILE A 145 -7.54 -3.69 3.35
C ILE A 145 -6.75 -2.88 4.38
N LEU A 146 -5.54 -2.46 4.03
CA LEU A 146 -4.73 -1.56 4.84
C LEU A 146 -4.97 -0.12 4.37
N GLY A 147 -5.45 0.74 5.28
CA GLY A 147 -5.52 2.18 5.08
C GLY A 147 -4.35 2.90 5.72
N MET A 148 -3.49 3.50 4.93
CA MET A 148 -2.45 4.41 5.42
C MET A 148 -3.02 5.82 5.55
N HIS A 149 -2.51 6.57 6.53
CA HIS A 149 -2.96 7.93 6.82
C HIS A 149 -1.78 8.92 6.87
N THR A 150 -2.08 10.18 7.14
CA THR A 150 -1.07 11.23 7.23
C THR A 150 -0.12 10.98 8.39
N VAL A 151 1.17 11.22 8.16
CA VAL A 151 2.18 11.24 9.23
C VAL A 151 2.01 12.53 10.05
N SER A 152 1.73 12.38 11.34
CA SER A 152 1.67 13.51 12.28
C SER A 152 3.02 13.69 12.95
N TYR A 153 3.51 14.94 12.96
CA TYR A 153 4.70 15.29 13.73
C TYR A 153 4.27 15.71 15.14
N THR A 154 4.65 14.96 16.16
CA THR A 154 4.25 15.20 17.56
C THR A 154 5.07 16.27 18.27
N HIS A 155 6.10 16.85 17.63
CA HIS A 155 6.88 17.96 18.17
C HIS A 155 6.31 19.29 17.68
N LEU A 156 5.39 19.85 18.45
CA LEU A 156 5.02 21.25 18.36
C LEU A 156 6.05 22.03 19.18
N THR A 157 7.03 22.64 18.54
CA THR A 157 7.77 23.75 19.15
C THR A 157 6.81 24.92 19.22
N LEU A 158 6.24 25.17 20.39
CA LEU A 158 5.55 26.42 20.64
C LEU A 158 6.58 27.54 20.47
N PRO A 159 6.33 28.57 19.64
CA PRO A 159 7.20 29.72 19.59
C PRO A 159 7.24 30.33 21.00
N THR A 160 8.43 30.41 21.59
CA THR A 160 8.64 31.15 22.85
C THR A 160 8.37 32.60 22.52
N ILE A 161 7.23 33.13 22.94
CA ILE A 161 6.97 34.56 22.91
C ILE A 161 7.76 35.13 24.08
N LEU A 162 8.87 35.80 23.77
CA LEU A 162 9.56 36.73 24.68
C LEU A 162 8.91 38.10 24.60
#